data_04f9c72e30f7f2ca9c30677275ee2a03
#
_entry.id   04f9c72e30f7f2ca9c30677275ee2a03
#
_cell.length_a   1.000
_cell.length_b   1.000
_cell.length_c   1.000
_cell.angle_alpha   90.00
_cell.angle_beta   90.00
_cell.angle_gamma   90.00
#
_symmetry.space_group_name_H-M   'P 1'
#
loop_
_entity.id
_entity.type
_entity.pdbx_description
1 polymer ?
#
loop_
_entity_poly.entity_id
_entity_poly.type
_entity_poly.pdbx_seq_one_letter_code
_entity_poly.pdbx_strand_id
1 'polypeptide(L)'
;MKRACRWAVCVGMALFLLLAGWKSPGKAEEKIQAYFLNVGKADAILLRLDGQDYLVDTGSKDSYDQLEDALQMLGVERLSGVLITHTEKDHAGGLKKLLKSDITVERVYAGKLHSEKSSEDHPAYSATEKKNVPFTWLSAGDQLQTGRCVWEILGPLTLDAEDENNNSLVANVRTPEGNFLLTGDMTQTEEEELLDAGVIPQATVLKAGHHGRDDATGKRLVAAVRPQWAVISTSSEERPDTPAAKVMETLALFGVKTAVTQDTQVGILIELEKQNAVVWRVDWDGKHPMEKDA
;
A
#
# COMPACT_ATOMS: atom_id res chain seq x y z
N MET A 1 -71.08 67.04 0.86
CA MET A 1 -69.69 66.78 1.41
C MET A 1 -69.67 65.42 2.09
N LYS A 2 -69.35 64.35 1.39
CA LYS A 2 -69.02 63.01 2.01
C LYS A 2 -67.95 62.35 1.15
N ARG A 3 -66.72 62.21 1.71
CA ARG A 3 -65.58 61.57 1.10
C ARG A 3 -65.75 60.04 1.24
N ALA A 4 -65.69 59.30 0.13
CA ALA A 4 -65.65 57.86 0.13
C ALA A 4 -64.18 57.37 0.21
N CYS A 5 -63.90 56.57 1.21
CA CYS A 5 -62.61 55.92 1.39
C CYS A 5 -62.60 54.58 0.61
N ARG A 6 -61.72 54.47 -0.38
CA ARG A 6 -61.50 53.21 -1.16
C ARG A 6 -60.43 52.39 -0.45
N TRP A 7 -60.82 51.21 0.00
CA TRP A 7 -59.91 50.22 0.51
C TRP A 7 -59.28 49.46 -0.64
N ALA A 8 -57.96 49.54 -0.79
CA ALA A 8 -57.24 48.70 -1.72
C ALA A 8 -56.83 47.38 -0.99
N VAL A 9 -57.34 46.27 -1.49
CA VAL A 9 -56.99 44.93 -1.03
C VAL A 9 -55.71 44.54 -1.77
N CYS A 10 -54.58 44.49 -1.09
CA CYS A 10 -53.34 43.91 -1.59
C CYS A 10 -53.44 42.39 -1.44
N VAL A 11 -53.58 41.64 -2.54
CA VAL A 11 -53.44 40.22 -2.58
C VAL A 11 -51.96 39.92 -2.66
N GLY A 12 -51.38 39.49 -1.54
CA GLY A 12 -50.00 38.99 -1.49
C GLY A 12 -49.94 37.57 -2.07
N MET A 13 -49.35 37.44 -3.25
CA MET A 13 -49.01 36.16 -3.84
C MET A 13 -47.75 35.62 -3.16
N ALA A 14 -47.89 34.68 -2.21
CA ALA A 14 -46.77 33.94 -1.62
C ALA A 14 -46.17 32.99 -2.65
N LEU A 15 -45.03 33.34 -3.18
CA LEU A 15 -44.25 32.47 -4.06
C LEU A 15 -43.56 31.40 -3.19
N PHE A 16 -44.13 30.20 -3.10
CA PHE A 16 -43.49 29.02 -2.54
C PHE A 16 -42.39 28.57 -3.50
N LEU A 17 -41.16 29.01 -3.27
CA LEU A 17 -39.95 28.42 -3.85
C LEU A 17 -39.77 27.03 -3.25
N LEU A 18 -40.20 25.99 -3.99
CA LEU A 18 -39.79 24.62 -3.76
C LEU A 18 -38.25 24.55 -3.97
N LEU A 19 -37.51 24.66 -2.90
CA LEU A 19 -36.11 24.26 -2.86
C LEU A 19 -36.09 22.72 -3.01
N ALA A 20 -36.21 22.24 -4.23
CA ALA A 20 -35.80 20.91 -4.58
C ALA A 20 -34.28 20.85 -4.26
N GLY A 21 -33.96 20.15 -3.19
CA GLY A 21 -32.57 19.93 -2.81
C GLY A 21 -31.81 19.29 -3.99
N TRP A 22 -31.06 20.10 -4.69
CA TRP A 22 -30.09 19.61 -5.66
C TRP A 22 -29.04 18.86 -4.84
N LYS A 23 -29.21 17.53 -4.73
CA LYS A 23 -28.09 16.67 -4.35
C LYS A 23 -27.05 16.88 -5.43
N SER A 24 -25.95 17.56 -5.08
CA SER A 24 -24.76 17.54 -5.91
C SER A 24 -24.50 16.08 -6.30
N PRO A 25 -24.20 15.77 -7.57
CA PRO A 25 -23.78 14.43 -7.92
C PRO A 25 -22.61 14.10 -6.99
N GLY A 26 -22.79 13.08 -6.14
CA GLY A 26 -21.74 12.64 -5.23
C GLY A 26 -20.49 12.41 -6.07
N LYS A 27 -19.36 12.99 -5.64
CA LYS A 27 -18.06 12.67 -6.24
C LYS A 27 -18.00 11.14 -6.28
N ALA A 28 -17.79 10.55 -7.46
CA ALA A 28 -17.68 9.11 -7.56
C ALA A 28 -16.65 8.66 -6.52
N GLU A 29 -17.01 7.66 -5.75
CA GLU A 29 -16.14 7.15 -4.70
C GLU A 29 -14.86 6.64 -5.37
N GLU A 30 -13.72 7.22 -5.01
CA GLU A 30 -12.45 6.86 -5.65
C GLU A 30 -12.09 5.44 -5.23
N LYS A 31 -11.65 4.63 -6.19
CA LYS A 31 -11.30 3.23 -5.97
C LYS A 31 -10.11 3.10 -5.03
N ILE A 32 -10.15 2.09 -4.20
CA ILE A 32 -9.01 1.65 -3.40
C ILE A 32 -8.24 0.62 -4.21
N GLN A 33 -7.00 0.93 -4.56
CA GLN A 33 -6.18 0.13 -5.44
C GLN A 33 -4.77 -0.07 -4.88
N ALA A 34 -4.22 -1.26 -5.06
CA ALA A 34 -2.82 -1.57 -4.81
C ALA A 34 -2.20 -2.22 -6.05
N TYR A 35 -1.11 -1.65 -6.55
CA TYR A 35 -0.30 -2.23 -7.62
C TYR A 35 1.00 -2.77 -7.02
N PHE A 36 1.16 -4.08 -6.99
CA PHE A 36 2.40 -4.75 -6.65
C PHE A 36 3.22 -4.84 -7.93
N LEU A 37 4.23 -3.99 -8.07
CA LEU A 37 4.94 -3.81 -9.32
C LEU A 37 5.98 -4.92 -9.56
N ASN A 38 6.15 -5.33 -10.80
CA ASN A 38 7.19 -6.28 -11.19
C ASN A 38 8.53 -5.53 -11.36
N VAL A 39 9.30 -5.52 -10.30
CA VAL A 39 10.64 -4.91 -10.23
C VAL A 39 11.73 -5.94 -9.91
N GLY A 40 11.51 -7.20 -10.37
CA GLY A 40 12.40 -8.32 -10.07
C GLY A 40 12.20 -8.88 -8.65
N LYS A 41 13.26 -9.45 -8.05
CA LYS A 41 13.28 -9.86 -6.63
C LYS A 41 13.48 -8.61 -5.77
N ALA A 42 12.41 -7.79 -5.67
CA ALA A 42 12.41 -6.53 -4.94
C ALA A 42 10.96 -6.09 -4.66
N ASP A 43 10.75 -5.15 -3.75
CA ASP A 43 9.43 -4.62 -3.46
C ASP A 43 9.25 -3.19 -3.99
N ALA A 44 8.13 -2.97 -4.67
CA ALA A 44 7.58 -1.65 -4.96
C ALA A 44 6.06 -1.78 -5.08
N ILE A 45 5.32 -1.15 -4.16
CA ILE A 45 3.86 -1.27 -4.10
C ILE A 45 3.26 0.13 -4.16
N LEU A 46 2.57 0.45 -5.27
CA LEU A 46 1.81 1.69 -5.42
C LEU A 46 0.41 1.51 -4.85
N LEU A 47 0.06 2.30 -3.85
CA LEU A 47 -1.28 2.36 -3.26
C LEU A 47 -1.99 3.65 -3.71
N ARG A 48 -3.17 3.50 -4.33
CA ARG A 48 -4.10 4.59 -4.63
C ARG A 48 -5.22 4.60 -3.62
N LEU A 49 -5.20 5.57 -2.73
CA LEU A 49 -6.09 5.68 -1.58
C LEU A 49 -6.79 7.04 -1.61
N ASP A 50 -8.09 7.05 -1.88
CA ASP A 50 -8.89 8.29 -1.94
C ASP A 50 -8.29 9.39 -2.84
N GLY A 51 -7.76 8.98 -4.01
CA GLY A 51 -7.17 9.89 -5.00
C GLY A 51 -5.78 10.40 -4.65
N GLN A 52 -5.10 9.78 -3.71
CA GLN A 52 -3.71 10.03 -3.36
C GLN A 52 -2.86 8.79 -3.62
N ASP A 53 -1.70 8.99 -4.22
CA ASP A 53 -0.75 7.92 -4.51
C ASP A 53 0.33 7.84 -3.41
N TYR A 54 0.57 6.64 -2.92
CA TYR A 54 1.61 6.29 -1.96
C TYR A 54 2.45 5.14 -2.52
N LEU A 55 3.74 5.17 -2.29
CA LEU A 55 4.64 4.08 -2.68
C LEU A 55 5.21 3.43 -1.43
N VAL A 56 5.11 2.10 -1.32
CA VAL A 56 5.79 1.30 -0.29
C VAL A 56 6.94 0.59 -0.96
N ASP A 57 8.14 0.90 -0.51
CA ASP A 57 9.42 0.51 -1.08
C ASP A 57 9.65 1.01 -2.52
N THR A 58 10.88 0.94 -2.98
CA THR A 58 11.29 1.56 -4.25
C THR A 58 12.08 0.59 -5.15
N GLY A 59 12.03 -0.69 -4.83
CA GLY A 59 12.83 -1.67 -5.51
C GLY A 59 14.34 -1.48 -5.31
N SER A 60 15.11 -2.20 -6.10
CA SER A 60 16.55 -2.07 -6.14
C SER A 60 16.99 -0.87 -7.00
N LYS A 61 18.23 -0.45 -6.83
CA LYS A 61 18.83 0.55 -7.73
C LYS A 61 18.84 0.07 -9.19
N ASP A 62 19.02 -1.22 -9.40
CA ASP A 62 19.17 -1.80 -10.73
C ASP A 62 17.82 -2.04 -11.41
N SER A 63 16.75 -2.26 -10.64
CA SER A 63 15.37 -2.38 -11.13
C SER A 63 14.61 -1.04 -11.18
N TYR A 64 15.26 0.10 -10.92
CA TYR A 64 14.57 1.38 -10.86
C TYR A 64 13.94 1.79 -12.20
N ASP A 65 14.54 1.42 -13.31
CA ASP A 65 14.02 1.79 -14.63
C ASP A 65 12.67 1.09 -14.87
N GLN A 66 12.48 -0.18 -14.40
CA GLN A 66 11.18 -0.87 -14.42
C GLN A 66 10.15 -0.16 -13.52
N LEU A 67 10.59 0.30 -12.33
CA LEU A 67 9.71 1.08 -11.44
C LEU A 67 9.27 2.38 -12.11
N GLU A 68 10.20 3.13 -12.72
CA GLU A 68 9.91 4.42 -13.37
C GLU A 68 8.94 4.24 -14.54
N ASP A 69 9.18 3.26 -15.41
CA ASP A 69 8.31 2.93 -16.54
C ASP A 69 6.89 2.56 -16.07
N ALA A 70 6.78 1.75 -15.00
CA ALA A 70 5.50 1.36 -14.43
C ALA A 70 4.74 2.57 -13.84
N LEU A 71 5.43 3.43 -13.08
CA LEU A 71 4.83 4.64 -12.51
C LEU A 71 4.38 5.62 -13.62
N GLN A 72 5.16 5.77 -14.69
CA GLN A 72 4.79 6.59 -15.86
C GLN A 72 3.56 6.02 -16.56
N MET A 73 3.53 4.72 -16.83
CA MET A 73 2.36 4.03 -17.42
C MET A 73 1.10 4.24 -16.58
N LEU A 74 1.24 4.21 -15.26
CA LEU A 74 0.14 4.41 -14.32
C LEU A 74 -0.22 5.90 -14.11
N GLY A 75 0.50 6.83 -14.77
CA GLY A 75 0.24 8.27 -14.72
C GLY A 75 0.59 8.90 -13.37
N VAL A 76 1.59 8.38 -12.66
CA VAL A 76 2.02 8.90 -11.36
C VAL A 76 2.95 10.10 -11.58
N GLU A 77 2.46 11.29 -11.25
CA GLU A 77 3.26 12.54 -11.27
C GLU A 77 3.65 13.00 -9.86
N ARG A 78 2.93 12.50 -8.84
CA ARG A 78 3.09 12.88 -7.44
C ARG A 78 2.84 11.71 -6.52
N LEU A 79 3.69 11.56 -5.51
CA LEU A 79 3.52 10.64 -4.39
C LEU A 79 3.33 11.45 -3.11
N SER A 80 2.17 11.28 -2.46
CA SER A 80 1.87 11.90 -1.16
C SER A 80 2.75 11.35 -0.05
N GLY A 81 3.27 10.14 -0.25
CA GLY A 81 4.27 9.55 0.64
C GLY A 81 4.99 8.38 0.02
N VAL A 82 6.22 8.18 0.45
CA VAL A 82 7.01 6.96 0.20
C VAL A 82 7.34 6.35 1.54
N LEU A 83 6.92 5.12 1.78
CA LEU A 83 7.26 4.36 2.99
C LEU A 83 8.34 3.35 2.63
N ILE A 84 9.48 3.40 3.33
CA ILE A 84 10.55 2.41 3.23
C ILE A 84 10.42 1.46 4.42
N THR A 85 10.19 0.17 4.12
CA THR A 85 9.95 -0.84 5.17
C THR A 85 11.21 -1.10 5.99
N HIS A 86 12.35 -1.30 5.32
CA HIS A 86 13.66 -1.51 5.95
C HIS A 86 14.80 -1.07 5.03
N THR A 87 16.05 -1.23 5.46
CA THR A 87 17.20 -0.58 4.79
C THR A 87 17.81 -1.39 3.65
N GLU A 88 17.35 -2.60 3.38
CA GLU A 88 17.93 -3.44 2.33
C GLU A 88 17.76 -2.86 0.92
N LYS A 89 18.69 -3.26 0.04
CA LYS A 89 18.86 -2.62 -1.28
C LYS A 89 17.70 -2.87 -2.23
N ASP A 90 17.01 -3.97 -2.08
CA ASP A 90 15.85 -4.35 -2.89
C ASP A 90 14.54 -3.71 -2.40
N HIS A 91 14.61 -2.88 -1.35
CA HIS A 91 13.52 -2.04 -0.83
C HIS A 91 13.83 -0.55 -0.93
N ALA A 92 14.98 -0.12 -0.39
CA ALA A 92 15.38 1.29 -0.36
C ALA A 92 16.24 1.73 -1.55
N GLY A 93 16.68 0.81 -2.41
CA GLY A 93 17.72 1.05 -3.42
C GLY A 93 17.35 2.04 -4.50
N GLY A 94 16.10 2.09 -4.93
CA GLY A 94 15.58 2.99 -5.96
C GLY A 94 15.34 4.42 -5.46
N LEU A 95 15.21 4.65 -4.14
CA LEU A 95 14.77 5.93 -3.59
C LEU A 95 15.61 7.13 -4.06
N LYS A 96 16.94 6.97 -4.12
CA LYS A 96 17.82 8.07 -4.58
C LYS A 96 17.58 8.46 -6.04
N LYS A 97 17.17 7.52 -6.91
CA LYS A 97 16.79 7.79 -8.29
C LYS A 97 15.41 8.44 -8.32
N LEU A 98 14.43 7.92 -7.58
CA LEU A 98 13.09 8.47 -7.46
C LEU A 98 13.10 9.94 -7.02
N LEU A 99 13.89 10.29 -6.00
CA LEU A 99 14.03 11.68 -5.53
C LEU A 99 14.79 12.60 -6.52
N LYS A 100 15.26 12.08 -7.66
CA LYS A 100 15.87 12.84 -8.74
C LYS A 100 15.03 12.86 -10.01
N SER A 101 14.00 12.03 -10.10
CA SER A 101 13.07 11.97 -11.22
C SER A 101 12.14 13.19 -11.24
N ASP A 102 11.28 13.25 -12.23
CA ASP A 102 10.25 14.30 -12.35
C ASP A 102 9.05 14.04 -11.44
N ILE A 103 8.98 12.89 -10.75
CA ILE A 103 7.91 12.56 -9.81
C ILE A 103 8.10 13.35 -8.50
N THR A 104 7.10 14.13 -8.14
CA THR A 104 7.13 14.87 -6.87
C THR A 104 6.88 13.93 -5.69
N VAL A 105 7.81 13.87 -4.72
CA VAL A 105 7.64 13.15 -3.46
C VAL A 105 7.42 14.16 -2.33
N GLU A 106 6.25 14.10 -1.68
CA GLU A 106 5.89 15.08 -0.63
C GLU A 106 6.53 14.74 0.73
N ARG A 107 6.68 13.44 1.05
CA ARG A 107 7.27 12.97 2.30
C ARG A 107 7.80 11.55 2.15
N VAL A 108 8.84 11.24 2.91
CA VAL A 108 9.34 9.88 3.08
C VAL A 108 9.16 9.45 4.53
N TYR A 109 8.77 8.19 4.71
CA TYR A 109 8.61 7.53 6.01
C TYR A 109 9.55 6.33 6.07
N ALA A 110 10.11 6.04 7.25
CA ALA A 110 10.87 4.81 7.48
C ALA A 110 10.83 4.39 8.95
N GLY A 111 11.20 3.15 9.23
CA GLY A 111 11.28 2.59 10.57
C GLY A 111 12.29 3.30 11.45
N LYS A 112 11.91 3.57 12.70
CA LYS A 112 12.81 4.10 13.70
C LYS A 112 13.79 3.04 14.21
N LEU A 113 13.37 1.77 14.20
CA LEU A 113 14.22 0.63 14.51
C LEU A 113 14.86 0.14 13.20
N HIS A 114 16.17 0.13 13.14
CA HIS A 114 16.98 -0.31 12.01
C HIS A 114 18.38 -0.67 12.51
N SER A 115 19.06 -1.55 11.82
CA SER A 115 20.41 -2.04 12.21
C SER A 115 21.55 -1.07 11.84
N GLU A 116 21.27 0.03 11.12
CA GLU A 116 22.28 1.02 10.76
C GLU A 116 22.86 1.70 12.00
N LYS A 117 24.16 2.06 11.95
CA LYS A 117 24.91 2.61 13.08
C LYS A 117 24.39 3.96 13.56
N SER A 118 23.82 4.74 12.66
CA SER A 118 23.24 6.04 12.97
C SER A 118 22.09 6.35 12.01
N SER A 119 21.26 7.34 12.35
CA SER A 119 20.21 7.81 11.47
C SER A 119 20.75 8.35 10.14
N GLU A 120 21.96 8.96 10.15
CA GLU A 120 22.62 9.49 8.95
C GLU A 120 23.05 8.37 7.99
N ASP A 121 23.30 7.16 8.49
CA ASP A 121 23.62 5.98 7.69
C ASP A 121 22.38 5.37 7.05
N HIS A 122 21.18 5.64 7.59
CA HIS A 122 19.94 5.13 7.04
C HIS A 122 19.69 5.65 5.62
N PRO A 123 19.54 4.75 4.61
CA PRO A 123 19.51 5.13 3.19
C PRO A 123 18.39 6.11 2.85
N ALA A 124 17.21 5.96 3.45
CA ALA A 124 16.08 6.86 3.21
C ALA A 124 16.32 8.23 3.84
N TYR A 125 16.77 8.30 5.10
CA TYR A 125 17.07 9.56 5.77
C TYR A 125 18.14 10.36 5.01
N SER A 126 19.29 9.73 4.71
CA SER A 126 20.36 10.40 4.00
C SER A 126 20.00 10.85 2.57
N ALA A 127 19.07 10.16 1.92
CA ALA A 127 18.60 10.56 0.60
C ALA A 127 17.70 11.80 0.65
N THR A 128 16.79 11.85 1.62
CA THR A 128 15.83 12.96 1.81
C THR A 128 16.51 14.23 2.28
N GLU A 129 17.47 14.14 3.21
CA GLU A 129 18.27 15.31 3.64
C GLU A 129 18.92 16.03 2.46
N LYS A 130 19.55 15.27 1.54
CA LYS A 130 20.20 15.83 0.35
C LYS A 130 19.27 16.50 -0.63
N LYS A 131 17.98 16.24 -0.52
CA LYS A 131 16.94 16.74 -1.42
C LYS A 131 15.94 17.69 -0.76
N ASN A 132 16.08 17.93 0.54
CA ASN A 132 15.15 18.70 1.37
C ASN A 132 13.70 18.17 1.29
N VAL A 133 13.52 16.85 1.16
CA VAL A 133 12.21 16.20 1.22
C VAL A 133 11.87 15.94 2.68
N PRO A 134 10.67 16.28 3.15
CA PRO A 134 10.22 16.00 4.51
C PRO A 134 10.35 14.51 4.83
N PHE A 135 10.86 14.21 6.03
CA PHE A 135 11.06 12.85 6.50
C PHE A 135 10.38 12.62 7.86
N THR A 136 9.90 11.41 8.11
CA THR A 136 9.26 11.02 9.38
C THR A 136 9.64 9.60 9.76
N TRP A 137 10.15 9.44 10.99
CA TRP A 137 10.35 8.12 11.59
C TRP A 137 9.02 7.56 12.08
N LEU A 138 8.81 6.26 11.84
CA LEU A 138 7.64 5.51 12.32
C LEU A 138 8.06 4.39 13.28
N SER A 139 7.18 4.10 14.22
CA SER A 139 7.33 3.01 15.20
C SER A 139 6.02 2.25 15.32
N ALA A 140 6.09 1.04 15.84
CA ALA A 140 4.88 0.28 16.19
C ALA A 140 3.93 1.11 17.07
N GLY A 141 2.64 1.09 16.72
CA GLY A 141 1.60 1.90 17.35
C GLY A 141 1.33 3.24 16.68
N ASP A 142 2.20 3.73 15.79
CA ASP A 142 1.94 4.94 15.01
C ASP A 142 0.81 4.71 14.00
N GLN A 143 0.08 5.78 13.70
CA GLN A 143 -0.98 5.78 12.70
C GLN A 143 -0.83 6.97 11.75
N LEU A 144 -1.10 6.73 10.46
CA LEU A 144 -1.18 7.77 9.44
C LEU A 144 -2.58 7.77 8.85
N GLN A 145 -3.20 8.94 8.79
CA GLN A 145 -4.52 9.11 8.18
C GLN A 145 -4.36 9.54 6.72
N THR A 146 -5.02 8.85 5.80
CA THR A 146 -5.06 9.15 4.38
C THR A 146 -6.50 9.12 3.90
N GLY A 147 -7.13 10.29 3.80
CA GLY A 147 -8.56 10.34 3.48
C GLY A 147 -9.39 9.48 4.44
N ARG A 148 -10.11 8.49 3.89
CA ARG A 148 -10.89 7.50 4.67
C ARG A 148 -10.05 6.30 5.15
N CYS A 149 -8.79 6.22 4.73
CA CYS A 149 -7.91 5.10 5.02
C CYS A 149 -7.00 5.41 6.20
N VAL A 150 -6.61 4.37 6.95
CA VAL A 150 -5.70 4.48 8.09
C VAL A 150 -4.59 3.44 7.93
N TRP A 151 -3.36 3.90 8.00
CA TRP A 151 -2.19 3.04 8.13
C TRP A 151 -1.91 2.82 9.60
N GLU A 152 -1.86 1.60 10.04
CA GLU A 152 -1.49 1.20 11.39
C GLU A 152 -0.15 0.50 11.32
N ILE A 153 0.86 1.05 11.97
CA ILE A 153 2.19 0.44 12.03
C ILE A 153 2.19 -0.59 13.17
N LEU A 154 2.35 -1.85 12.82
CA LEU A 154 2.25 -2.97 13.75
C LEU A 154 3.61 -3.40 14.29
N GLY A 155 4.66 -3.31 13.48
CA GLY A 155 6.03 -3.72 13.77
C GLY A 155 7.06 -2.81 13.10
N PRO A 156 8.36 -3.02 13.43
CA PRO A 156 8.85 -3.98 14.43
C PRO A 156 8.60 -3.52 15.87
N LEU A 157 8.46 -4.48 16.83
CA LEU A 157 8.33 -4.16 18.26
C LEU A 157 9.69 -4.02 18.92
N THR A 158 10.64 -4.84 18.52
CA THR A 158 12.03 -4.81 19.02
C THR A 158 13.01 -4.71 17.86
N LEU A 159 14.23 -4.23 18.16
CA LEU A 159 15.32 -4.18 17.19
C LEU A 159 15.98 -5.57 17.09
N ASP A 160 16.05 -6.11 15.88
CA ASP A 160 16.96 -7.20 15.57
C ASP A 160 18.28 -6.61 15.01
N ALA A 161 19.36 -6.75 15.75
CA ALA A 161 20.65 -6.21 15.36
C ALA A 161 21.42 -7.12 14.38
N GLU A 162 20.97 -8.35 14.18
CA GLU A 162 21.62 -9.37 13.37
C GLU A 162 20.95 -9.57 12.00
N ASP A 163 19.63 -9.36 11.93
CA ASP A 163 18.85 -9.52 10.70
C ASP A 163 17.95 -8.30 10.45
N GLU A 164 18.31 -7.47 9.46
CA GLU A 164 17.58 -6.26 9.11
C GLU A 164 16.17 -6.56 8.58
N ASN A 165 15.92 -7.74 8.04
CA ASN A 165 14.60 -8.16 7.59
C ASN A 165 13.56 -8.14 8.74
N ASN A 166 14.00 -8.48 9.95
CA ASN A 166 13.18 -8.43 11.17
C ASN A 166 12.97 -7.01 11.73
N ASN A 167 13.51 -6.00 11.07
CA ASN A 167 13.23 -4.59 11.35
C ASN A 167 12.27 -3.98 10.30
N SER A 168 11.58 -4.81 9.53
CA SER A 168 10.61 -4.36 8.53
C SER A 168 9.44 -3.62 9.17
N LEU A 169 9.09 -2.44 8.67
CA LEU A 169 7.82 -1.82 9.01
C LEU A 169 6.66 -2.67 8.51
N VAL A 170 5.94 -3.28 9.43
CA VAL A 170 4.71 -4.01 9.14
C VAL A 170 3.54 -3.05 9.24
N ALA A 171 2.82 -2.85 8.14
CA ALA A 171 1.72 -1.90 8.06
C ALA A 171 0.39 -2.58 7.70
N ASN A 172 -0.64 -2.34 8.52
CA ASN A 172 -2.03 -2.64 8.17
C ASN A 172 -2.69 -1.40 7.58
N VAL A 173 -2.94 -1.40 6.27
CA VAL A 173 -3.62 -0.31 5.59
C VAL A 173 -5.12 -0.60 5.57
N ARG A 174 -5.84 -0.05 6.55
CA ARG A 174 -7.31 -0.18 6.65
C ARG A 174 -8.00 0.80 5.74
N THR A 175 -8.98 0.31 5.00
CA THR A 175 -9.83 1.10 4.13
C THR A 175 -11.29 0.76 4.37
N PRO A 176 -12.27 1.55 3.90
CA PRO A 176 -13.69 1.18 3.96
C PRO A 176 -14.02 -0.13 3.23
N GLU A 177 -13.21 -0.48 2.22
CA GLU A 177 -13.45 -1.59 1.30
C GLU A 177 -12.71 -2.89 1.69
N GLY A 178 -11.90 -2.88 2.74
CA GLY A 178 -11.06 -3.97 3.19
C GLY A 178 -9.69 -3.48 3.66
N ASN A 179 -8.72 -4.36 3.79
CA ASN A 179 -7.38 -3.96 4.23
C ASN A 179 -6.26 -4.77 3.58
N PHE A 180 -5.10 -4.15 3.54
CA PHE A 180 -3.84 -4.75 3.11
C PHE A 180 -2.91 -4.90 4.32
N LEU A 181 -2.39 -6.10 4.55
CA LEU A 181 -1.27 -6.32 5.46
C LEU A 181 0.01 -6.38 4.65
N LEU A 182 0.85 -5.36 4.79
CA LEU A 182 2.13 -5.20 4.12
C LEU A 182 3.23 -5.53 5.13
N THR A 183 4.03 -6.55 4.84
CA THR A 183 4.94 -7.14 5.81
C THR A 183 6.41 -6.84 5.55
N GLY A 184 6.74 -6.15 4.44
CA GLY A 184 8.11 -6.02 3.99
C GLY A 184 8.77 -7.39 3.87
N ASP A 185 9.95 -7.53 4.45
CA ASP A 185 10.68 -8.79 4.49
C ASP A 185 10.67 -9.46 5.88
N MET A 186 9.65 -9.13 6.69
CA MET A 186 9.39 -9.79 7.98
C MET A 186 9.59 -11.30 7.87
N THR A 187 10.52 -11.85 8.65
CA THR A 187 10.73 -13.30 8.76
C THR A 187 9.91 -13.89 9.89
N GLN A 188 9.96 -15.22 10.06
CA GLN A 188 9.23 -15.92 11.13
C GLN A 188 9.60 -15.40 12.52
N THR A 189 10.77 -14.83 12.73
CA THR A 189 11.17 -14.23 14.01
C THR A 189 10.25 -13.06 14.38
N GLU A 190 10.10 -12.10 13.49
CA GLU A 190 9.20 -10.95 13.70
C GLU A 190 7.72 -11.38 13.64
N GLU A 191 7.36 -12.34 12.75
CA GLU A 191 6.00 -12.90 12.71
C GLU A 191 5.55 -13.42 14.10
N GLU A 192 6.40 -14.22 14.75
CA GLU A 192 6.11 -14.79 16.06
C GLU A 192 5.99 -13.70 17.14
N GLU A 193 6.86 -12.69 17.12
CA GLU A 193 6.81 -11.56 18.04
C GLU A 193 5.47 -10.81 17.92
N LEU A 194 5.05 -10.46 16.70
CA LEU A 194 3.80 -9.73 16.45
C LEU A 194 2.56 -10.58 16.76
N LEU A 195 2.62 -11.90 16.48
CA LEU A 195 1.55 -12.84 16.81
C LEU A 195 1.39 -13.01 18.31
N ASP A 196 2.51 -13.16 19.04
CA ASP A 196 2.49 -13.32 20.49
C ASP A 196 2.04 -12.03 21.19
N ALA A 197 2.34 -10.87 20.62
CA ALA A 197 1.82 -9.57 21.05
C ALA A 197 0.33 -9.38 20.72
N GLY A 198 -0.26 -10.23 19.86
CA GLY A 198 -1.67 -10.16 19.48
C GLY A 198 -2.03 -8.95 18.61
N VAL A 199 -1.06 -8.37 17.88
CA VAL A 199 -1.27 -7.17 17.07
C VAL A 199 -1.59 -7.47 15.60
N ILE A 200 -1.40 -8.70 15.12
CA ILE A 200 -1.69 -9.11 13.75
C ILE A 200 -3.21 -9.15 13.49
N PRO A 201 -3.76 -8.33 12.60
CA PRO A 201 -5.18 -8.36 12.26
C PRO A 201 -5.50 -9.42 11.21
N GLN A 202 -6.79 -9.71 11.03
CA GLN A 202 -7.25 -10.30 9.77
C GLN A 202 -7.11 -9.27 8.64
N ALA A 203 -6.75 -9.73 7.45
CA ALA A 203 -6.61 -8.85 6.28
C ALA A 203 -7.18 -9.46 5.01
N THR A 204 -7.73 -8.60 4.13
CA THR A 204 -8.27 -9.02 2.84
C THR A 204 -7.14 -9.50 1.92
N VAL A 205 -6.00 -8.79 1.97
CA VAL A 205 -4.81 -9.05 1.16
C VAL A 205 -3.58 -9.08 2.05
N LEU A 206 -2.74 -10.08 1.83
CA LEU A 206 -1.43 -10.22 2.46
C LEU A 206 -0.32 -10.03 1.41
N LYS A 207 0.62 -9.11 1.62
CA LYS A 207 1.94 -9.18 0.98
C LYS A 207 2.73 -10.27 1.70
N ALA A 208 3.14 -11.30 0.98
CA ALA A 208 3.96 -12.37 1.57
C ALA A 208 5.34 -11.82 1.98
N GLY A 209 5.79 -12.16 3.18
CA GLY A 209 7.08 -11.71 3.71
C GLY A 209 8.25 -12.23 2.88
N HIS A 210 9.33 -11.50 2.89
CA HIS A 210 10.65 -11.87 2.37
C HIS A 210 10.60 -12.53 0.98
N HIS A 211 9.83 -11.91 0.06
CA HIS A 211 9.66 -12.35 -1.32
C HIS A 211 9.17 -13.81 -1.48
N GLY A 212 8.47 -14.33 -0.47
CA GLY A 212 8.01 -15.71 -0.45
C GLY A 212 9.10 -16.75 -0.17
N ARG A 213 10.16 -16.39 0.56
CA ARG A 213 11.18 -17.32 1.05
C ARG A 213 10.62 -18.24 2.13
N ASP A 214 11.31 -19.36 2.36
CA ASP A 214 10.87 -20.41 3.30
C ASP A 214 11.03 -20.05 4.78
N ASP A 215 11.67 -18.91 5.07
CA ASP A 215 11.86 -18.31 6.39
C ASP A 215 10.77 -17.30 6.78
N ALA A 216 9.76 -17.09 5.92
CA ALA A 216 8.67 -16.15 6.12
C ALA A 216 7.30 -16.76 5.78
N THR A 217 6.22 -16.03 6.02
CA THR A 217 4.84 -16.40 5.71
C THR A 217 4.45 -17.75 6.33
N GLY A 218 4.68 -17.87 7.63
CA GLY A 218 4.46 -19.08 8.41
C GLY A 218 2.99 -19.44 8.55
N LYS A 219 2.70 -20.71 8.90
CA LYS A 219 1.32 -21.21 9.09
C LYS A 219 0.54 -20.43 10.17
N ARG A 220 1.20 -20.01 11.25
CA ARG A 220 0.56 -19.22 12.31
C ARG A 220 0.11 -17.85 11.78
N LEU A 221 0.97 -17.19 10.99
CA LEU A 221 0.63 -15.91 10.37
C LEU A 221 -0.57 -16.05 9.44
N VAL A 222 -0.53 -16.99 8.49
CA VAL A 222 -1.61 -17.21 7.51
C VAL A 222 -2.93 -17.58 8.22
N ALA A 223 -2.88 -18.40 9.28
CA ALA A 223 -4.04 -18.77 10.09
C ALA A 223 -4.64 -17.56 10.85
N ALA A 224 -3.83 -16.61 11.30
CA ALA A 224 -4.27 -15.40 11.99
C ALA A 224 -4.85 -14.38 11.00
N VAL A 225 -4.13 -14.09 9.91
CA VAL A 225 -4.50 -13.09 8.90
C VAL A 225 -5.72 -13.52 8.08
N ARG A 226 -5.82 -14.80 7.69
CA ARG A 226 -6.89 -15.37 6.85
C ARG A 226 -7.14 -14.57 5.56
N PRO A 227 -6.12 -14.27 4.76
CA PRO A 227 -6.29 -13.43 3.61
C PRO A 227 -7.07 -14.15 2.49
N GLN A 228 -7.79 -13.40 1.66
CA GLN A 228 -8.36 -13.93 0.42
C GLN A 228 -7.27 -14.15 -0.63
N TRP A 229 -6.31 -13.24 -0.68
CA TRP A 229 -5.18 -13.25 -1.59
C TRP A 229 -3.87 -12.97 -0.87
N ALA A 230 -2.84 -13.68 -1.29
CA ALA A 230 -1.46 -13.35 -0.97
C ALA A 230 -0.74 -12.93 -2.25
N VAL A 231 -0.01 -11.81 -2.20
CA VAL A 231 0.86 -11.37 -3.30
C VAL A 231 2.31 -11.60 -2.93
N ILE A 232 3.06 -12.16 -3.86
CA ILE A 232 4.48 -12.44 -3.71
C ILE A 232 5.23 -11.62 -4.76
N SER A 233 6.03 -10.66 -4.31
CA SER A 233 6.93 -9.89 -5.16
C SER A 233 8.25 -10.64 -5.29
N THR A 234 8.52 -11.23 -6.44
CA THR A 234 9.77 -11.98 -6.65
C THR A 234 10.08 -12.19 -8.13
N SER A 235 11.29 -12.65 -8.40
CA SER A 235 11.75 -13.15 -9.69
C SER A 235 12.58 -14.41 -9.46
N SER A 236 12.11 -15.56 -9.96
CA SER A 236 12.84 -16.82 -9.90
C SER A 236 14.06 -16.85 -10.83
N GLU A 237 14.19 -15.93 -11.77
CA GLU A 237 15.41 -15.74 -12.56
C GLU A 237 16.54 -15.18 -11.69
N GLU A 238 16.22 -14.25 -10.76
CA GLU A 238 17.17 -13.67 -9.84
C GLU A 238 17.36 -14.54 -8.58
N ARG A 239 16.28 -15.20 -8.14
CA ARG A 239 16.24 -16.03 -6.95
C ARG A 239 15.45 -17.33 -7.21
N PRO A 240 16.08 -18.40 -7.69
CA PRO A 240 15.42 -19.65 -8.13
C PRO A 240 14.63 -20.39 -7.04
N ASP A 241 14.89 -20.13 -5.77
CA ASP A 241 14.22 -20.71 -4.61
C ASP A 241 12.99 -19.91 -4.15
N THR A 242 12.56 -18.89 -4.92
CA THR A 242 11.35 -18.10 -4.63
C THR A 242 10.37 -18.06 -5.81
N PRO A 243 9.04 -18.14 -5.54
CA PRO A 243 8.45 -18.42 -4.23
C PRO A 243 8.76 -19.85 -3.77
N ALA A 244 9.10 -20.00 -2.50
CA ALA A 244 9.44 -21.30 -1.92
C ALA A 244 8.23 -22.24 -1.88
N ALA A 245 8.45 -23.53 -2.18
CA ALA A 245 7.37 -24.54 -2.16
C ALA A 245 6.64 -24.58 -0.82
N LYS A 246 7.35 -24.46 0.30
CA LYS A 246 6.78 -24.42 1.66
C LYS A 246 5.78 -23.26 1.84
N VAL A 247 6.05 -22.09 1.29
CA VAL A 247 5.15 -20.93 1.34
C VAL A 247 3.91 -21.19 0.49
N MET A 248 4.09 -21.68 -0.74
CA MET A 248 2.99 -22.01 -1.64
C MET A 248 2.07 -23.08 -1.04
N GLU A 249 2.64 -24.14 -0.47
CA GLU A 249 1.90 -25.20 0.23
C GLU A 249 1.14 -24.65 1.45
N THR A 250 1.77 -23.73 2.20
CA THR A 250 1.13 -23.09 3.35
C THR A 250 -0.07 -22.28 2.91
N LEU A 251 0.06 -21.40 1.91
CA LEU A 251 -1.03 -20.60 1.38
C LEU A 251 -2.18 -21.48 0.84
N ALA A 252 -1.84 -22.52 0.07
CA ALA A 252 -2.81 -23.47 -0.46
C ALA A 252 -3.55 -24.24 0.66
N LEU A 253 -2.87 -24.63 1.74
CA LEU A 253 -3.47 -25.30 2.90
C LEU A 253 -4.60 -24.49 3.52
N PHE A 254 -4.49 -23.18 3.56
CA PHE A 254 -5.50 -22.27 4.09
C PHE A 254 -6.48 -21.75 3.02
N GLY A 255 -6.40 -22.25 1.77
CA GLY A 255 -7.27 -21.83 0.68
C GLY A 255 -7.02 -20.40 0.20
N VAL A 256 -5.83 -19.86 0.45
CA VAL A 256 -5.44 -18.51 0.03
C VAL A 256 -5.08 -18.52 -1.44
N LYS A 257 -5.70 -17.65 -2.24
CA LYS A 257 -5.31 -17.43 -3.63
C LYS A 257 -3.98 -16.69 -3.70
N THR A 258 -3.15 -17.02 -4.68
CA THR A 258 -1.79 -16.46 -4.79
C THR A 258 -1.60 -15.76 -6.13
N ALA A 259 -0.96 -14.60 -6.12
CA ALA A 259 -0.50 -13.87 -7.29
C ALA A 259 0.99 -13.56 -7.14
N VAL A 260 1.77 -13.76 -8.21
CA VAL A 260 3.23 -13.57 -8.21
C VAL A 260 3.58 -12.50 -9.24
N THR A 261 4.38 -11.51 -8.87
CA THR A 261 4.68 -10.37 -9.75
C THR A 261 5.43 -10.78 -11.02
N GLN A 262 6.31 -11.76 -10.95
CA GLN A 262 7.07 -12.25 -12.11
C GLN A 262 6.20 -12.80 -13.25
N ASP A 263 4.93 -13.18 -12.97
CA ASP A 263 4.00 -13.69 -13.96
C ASP A 263 3.32 -12.59 -14.78
N THR A 264 3.80 -11.34 -14.64
CA THR A 264 3.26 -10.12 -15.24
C THR A 264 4.36 -9.30 -15.87
N GLN A 265 3.99 -8.39 -16.78
CA GLN A 265 4.96 -7.45 -17.34
C GLN A 265 5.12 -6.18 -16.49
N VAL A 266 4.04 -5.72 -15.86
CA VAL A 266 4.02 -4.47 -15.06
C VAL A 266 3.76 -4.77 -13.58
N GLY A 267 2.82 -5.68 -13.26
CA GLY A 267 2.52 -6.02 -11.88
C GLY A 267 1.13 -6.62 -11.67
N ILE A 268 0.78 -6.79 -10.40
CA ILE A 268 -0.54 -7.25 -9.94
C ILE A 268 -1.31 -6.04 -9.43
N LEU A 269 -2.48 -5.78 -9.98
CA LEU A 269 -3.44 -4.81 -9.43
C LEU A 269 -4.47 -5.53 -8.56
N ILE A 270 -4.68 -5.03 -7.36
CA ILE A 270 -5.79 -5.40 -6.48
C ILE A 270 -6.70 -4.20 -6.28
N GLU A 271 -7.95 -4.35 -6.63
CA GLU A 271 -9.03 -3.40 -6.32
C GLU A 271 -9.83 -3.97 -5.13
N LEU A 272 -9.96 -3.20 -4.05
CA LEU A 272 -10.83 -3.59 -2.92
C LEU A 272 -12.24 -3.06 -3.15
N GLU A 273 -13.23 -3.95 -3.06
CA GLU A 273 -14.64 -3.64 -3.20
C GLU A 273 -15.47 -4.47 -2.21
N LYS A 274 -16.14 -3.80 -1.25
CA LYS A 274 -17.05 -4.44 -0.28
C LYS A 274 -16.42 -5.64 0.45
N GLN A 275 -15.24 -5.44 0.99
CA GLN A 275 -14.45 -6.46 1.71
C GLN A 275 -13.95 -7.63 0.83
N ASN A 276 -13.98 -7.47 -0.49
CA ASN A 276 -13.42 -8.43 -1.43
C ASN A 276 -12.27 -7.83 -2.23
N ALA A 277 -11.35 -8.70 -2.64
CA ALA A 277 -10.26 -8.36 -3.53
C ALA A 277 -10.58 -8.82 -4.96
N VAL A 278 -10.60 -7.90 -5.90
CA VAL A 278 -10.64 -8.17 -7.35
C VAL A 278 -9.23 -8.02 -7.87
N VAL A 279 -8.69 -9.08 -8.47
CA VAL A 279 -7.26 -9.16 -8.82
C VAL A 279 -7.08 -9.22 -10.32
N TRP A 280 -6.13 -8.42 -10.81
CA TRP A 280 -5.80 -8.28 -12.22
C TRP A 280 -4.30 -8.44 -12.43
N ARG A 281 -3.91 -9.17 -13.45
CA ARG A 281 -2.59 -9.06 -14.03
C ARG A 281 -2.51 -7.76 -14.85
N VAL A 282 -1.44 -7.00 -14.70
CA VAL A 282 -1.20 -5.77 -15.46
C VAL A 282 0.00 -5.98 -16.37
N ASP A 283 -0.24 -5.83 -17.66
CA ASP A 283 0.77 -5.88 -18.71
C ASP A 283 0.77 -4.55 -19.49
N TRP A 284 1.71 -4.35 -20.41
CA TRP A 284 1.83 -3.10 -21.16
C TRP A 284 0.62 -2.80 -22.06
N ASP A 285 -0.15 -3.80 -22.43
CA ASP A 285 -1.38 -3.70 -23.23
C ASP A 285 -2.66 -3.52 -22.39
N GLY A 286 -2.55 -3.58 -21.04
CA GLY A 286 -3.67 -3.35 -20.14
C GLY A 286 -3.78 -4.31 -18.98
N LYS A 287 -4.96 -4.35 -18.34
CA LYS A 287 -5.25 -5.23 -17.22
C LYS A 287 -6.10 -6.42 -17.64
N HIS A 288 -5.73 -7.60 -17.15
CA HIS A 288 -6.36 -8.89 -17.44
C HIS A 288 -6.84 -9.55 -16.14
N PRO A 289 -8.10 -10.03 -16.04
CA PRO A 289 -8.59 -10.63 -14.81
C PRO A 289 -7.88 -11.94 -14.48
N MET A 290 -7.52 -12.16 -13.20
CA MET A 290 -6.88 -13.39 -12.75
C MET A 290 -7.86 -14.49 -12.32
N GLU A 291 -9.17 -14.20 -12.27
CA GLU A 291 -10.21 -15.16 -11.86
C GLU A 291 -11.00 -15.73 -13.05
N LYS A 292 -10.36 -16.27 -14.06
CA LYS A 292 -11.07 -16.97 -15.14
C LYS A 292 -10.90 -18.49 -15.18
N ASP A 293 -10.12 -19.05 -14.29
CA ASP A 293 -9.86 -20.50 -14.25
C ASP A 293 -10.21 -21.10 -12.87
N ALA A 294 -11.51 -21.25 -12.62
CA ALA A 294 -12.06 -22.08 -11.55
C ALA A 294 -13.17 -22.96 -12.13
#